data_9c075bb9d084e1f69e2297afafe9edc0
#
_entry.id   9c075bb9d084e1f69e2297afafe9edc0
#
_cell.length_a   1.000
_cell.length_b   1.000
_cell.length_c   1.000
_cell.angle_alpha   90.00
_cell.angle_beta   90.00
_cell.angle_gamma   90.00
#
_symmetry.space_group_name_H-M   'P 1'
#
loop_
_entity.id
_entity.type
_entity.pdbx_description
1 polymer ?
#
loop_
_entity_poly.entity_id
_entity_poly.type
_entity_poly.pdbx_seq_one_letter_code
_entity_poly.pdbx_strand_id
1 'polypeptide(L)'
;MTFKSSLLAAAGVLLTLSGNASAALVSLDGNGFTAIYDDTNLGLFGAPTLSGDGKSVLFSPLNFKAQATGTQGTVFANSNVQFDIRPDADLSLSSVSLVENGDYRLVNRSGSVTLAPSVDASGQLRLTNLWNGVDHIATNFSAGPLTDSCATSSGCPLSTWSAAATLDTPIAWGNADVRVRIQNDLTAESFNVGDSALIEKKQSTQSLVFTPFIEGGTTAVPVPGAVWLFGSALAGLIGLRRKTIA
;
A
#
# COMPACT_ATOMS: atom_id res chain seq x y z
N MET A 1 -13.41 -14.11 -81.72
CA MET A 1 -14.02 -13.32 -80.63
C MET A 1 -13.43 -13.75 -79.31
N THR A 2 -12.49 -13.02 -78.78
CA THR A 2 -11.76 -13.31 -77.59
C THR A 2 -12.19 -12.31 -76.50
N PHE A 3 -12.91 -12.81 -75.47
CA PHE A 3 -13.29 -12.02 -74.29
C PHE A 3 -12.10 -12.00 -73.32
N LYS A 4 -11.55 -10.79 -73.10
CA LYS A 4 -10.60 -10.55 -71.97
C LYS A 4 -11.35 -10.20 -70.74
N SER A 5 -11.29 -11.11 -69.72
CA SER A 5 -11.81 -10.86 -68.36
C SER A 5 -10.76 -10.10 -67.57
N SER A 6 -11.06 -8.87 -67.19
CA SER A 6 -10.25 -8.06 -66.25
C SER A 6 -10.60 -8.41 -64.82
N LEU A 7 -9.68 -9.05 -64.07
CA LEU A 7 -9.79 -9.25 -62.64
C LEU A 7 -9.37 -7.96 -61.93
N LEU A 8 -10.33 -7.26 -61.29
CA LEU A 8 -10.05 -6.18 -60.35
C LEU A 8 -9.72 -6.82 -58.98
N ALA A 9 -8.46 -6.71 -58.55
CA ALA A 9 -8.03 -7.05 -57.20
C ALA A 9 -8.32 -5.87 -56.27
N ALA A 10 -9.33 -6.01 -55.41
CA ALA A 10 -9.58 -5.06 -54.34
C ALA A 10 -8.63 -5.36 -53.18
N ALA A 11 -7.58 -4.55 -53.03
CA ALA A 11 -6.72 -4.58 -51.87
C ALA A 11 -7.43 -3.91 -50.69
N GLY A 12 -8.01 -4.72 -49.78
CA GLY A 12 -8.55 -4.24 -48.51
C GLY A 12 -7.41 -3.86 -47.58
N VAL A 13 -7.24 -2.58 -47.29
CA VAL A 13 -6.36 -2.08 -46.23
C VAL A 13 -7.06 -2.34 -44.91
N LEU A 14 -6.62 -3.38 -44.18
CA LEU A 14 -6.96 -3.53 -42.76
C LEU A 14 -6.17 -2.47 -41.97
N LEU A 15 -6.81 -1.37 -41.61
CA LEU A 15 -6.35 -0.48 -40.54
C LEU A 15 -6.53 -1.21 -39.22
N THR A 16 -5.47 -1.82 -38.69
CA THR A 16 -5.39 -2.23 -37.30
C THR A 16 -5.31 -0.96 -36.47
N LEU A 17 -6.43 -0.53 -35.91
CA LEU A 17 -6.45 0.43 -34.81
C LEU A 17 -5.81 -0.27 -33.61
N SER A 18 -4.49 -0.12 -33.46
CA SER A 18 -3.80 -0.37 -32.20
C SER A 18 -4.26 0.72 -31.23
N GLY A 19 -5.39 0.48 -30.57
CA GLY A 19 -5.79 1.26 -29.40
C GLY A 19 -4.67 1.13 -28.36
N ASN A 20 -3.91 2.19 -28.16
CA ASN A 20 -3.06 2.30 -27.00
C ASN A 20 -3.99 2.19 -25.79
N ALA A 21 -3.91 1.07 -25.05
CA ALA A 21 -4.51 0.99 -23.72
C ALA A 21 -3.78 2.03 -22.87
N SER A 22 -4.36 3.20 -22.74
CA SER A 22 -3.89 4.21 -21.79
C SER A 22 -4.24 3.68 -20.40
N ALA A 23 -3.25 3.61 -19.52
CA ALA A 23 -3.50 3.37 -18.10
C ALA A 23 -4.57 4.35 -17.60
N ALA A 24 -5.67 3.82 -17.09
CA ALA A 24 -6.71 4.64 -16.51
C ALA A 24 -6.42 4.82 -15.02
N LEU A 25 -6.23 6.08 -14.59
CA LEU A 25 -6.21 6.39 -13.17
C LEU A 25 -7.64 6.30 -12.65
N VAL A 26 -7.83 5.47 -11.64
CA VAL A 26 -9.10 5.27 -10.94
C VAL A 26 -8.99 5.89 -9.56
N SER A 27 -10.06 6.54 -9.10
CA SER A 27 -10.16 7.11 -7.76
C SER A 27 -11.23 6.43 -6.92
N LEU A 28 -10.96 6.29 -5.62
CA LEU A 28 -11.90 5.84 -4.60
C LEU A 28 -11.98 6.92 -3.53
N ASP A 29 -13.17 7.49 -3.33
CA ASP A 29 -13.39 8.54 -2.34
C ASP A 29 -13.70 7.90 -0.98
N GLY A 30 -12.72 8.00 -0.07
CA GLY A 30 -12.79 7.50 1.29
C GLY A 30 -13.27 8.57 2.29
N ASN A 31 -13.20 8.23 3.57
CA ASN A 31 -13.54 9.14 4.66
C ASN A 31 -12.30 9.92 5.09
N GLY A 32 -12.14 11.13 4.58
CA GLY A 32 -11.00 12.02 4.82
C GLY A 32 -9.86 11.89 3.80
N PHE A 33 -10.07 11.17 2.69
CA PHE A 33 -9.06 11.01 1.63
C PHE A 33 -9.65 10.55 0.31
N THR A 34 -8.90 10.73 -0.76
CA THR A 34 -9.09 10.03 -2.04
C THR A 34 -7.91 9.10 -2.29
N ALA A 35 -8.16 7.82 -2.57
CA ALA A 35 -7.15 6.87 -3.05
C ALA A 35 -7.14 6.84 -4.58
N ILE A 36 -5.96 6.99 -5.21
CA ILE A 36 -5.78 7.05 -6.66
C ILE A 36 -4.82 5.93 -7.07
N TYR A 37 -5.22 5.09 -8.02
CA TYR A 37 -4.42 3.99 -8.51
C TYR A 37 -4.52 3.81 -10.02
N ASP A 38 -3.55 3.12 -10.60
CA ASP A 38 -3.52 2.69 -11.99
C ASP A 38 -4.09 1.28 -12.09
N ASP A 39 -5.22 1.10 -12.78
CA ASP A 39 -5.93 -0.18 -12.90
C ASP A 39 -5.15 -1.23 -13.71
N THR A 40 -4.15 -0.82 -14.48
CA THR A 40 -3.28 -1.71 -15.24
C THR A 40 -2.08 -2.24 -14.43
N ASN A 41 -1.84 -1.70 -13.22
CA ASN A 41 -0.62 -1.93 -12.43
C ASN A 41 -0.88 -2.53 -11.05
N LEU A 42 -1.92 -3.37 -10.94
CA LEU A 42 -2.36 -3.95 -9.67
C LEU A 42 -1.68 -5.29 -9.33
N GLY A 43 -0.99 -5.88 -10.30
CA GLY A 43 -0.34 -7.18 -10.14
C GLY A 43 -1.32 -8.28 -9.66
N LEU A 44 -0.89 -9.08 -8.69
CA LEU A 44 -1.71 -10.16 -8.11
C LEU A 44 -2.66 -9.66 -7.01
N PHE A 45 -2.62 -8.38 -6.63
CA PHE A 45 -3.50 -7.82 -5.60
C PHE A 45 -4.95 -7.64 -6.07
N GLY A 46 -5.16 -7.41 -7.37
CA GLY A 46 -6.48 -7.08 -7.93
C GLY A 46 -6.91 -5.65 -7.60
N ALA A 47 -8.12 -5.29 -8.05
CA ALA A 47 -8.65 -3.95 -7.84
C ALA A 47 -8.98 -3.68 -6.36
N PRO A 48 -8.59 -2.52 -5.82
CA PRO A 48 -8.93 -2.15 -4.45
C PRO A 48 -10.40 -1.74 -4.31
N THR A 49 -10.90 -1.87 -3.10
CA THR A 49 -12.19 -1.35 -2.64
C THR A 49 -12.01 -0.60 -1.32
N LEU A 50 -13.01 0.15 -0.89
CA LEU A 50 -13.00 0.75 0.44
C LEU A 50 -13.73 -0.14 1.45
N SER A 51 -13.31 -0.06 2.72
CA SER A 51 -14.06 -0.61 3.85
C SER A 51 -15.43 0.08 3.99
N GLY A 52 -16.36 -0.58 4.70
CA GLY A 52 -17.72 -0.03 4.88
C GLY A 52 -17.76 1.32 5.65
N ASP A 53 -16.74 1.65 6.43
CA ASP A 53 -16.58 2.94 7.09
C ASP A 53 -15.77 3.96 6.26
N GLY A 54 -15.27 3.54 5.10
CA GLY A 54 -14.47 4.37 4.20
C GLY A 54 -13.05 4.70 4.69
N LYS A 55 -12.56 4.07 5.77
CA LYS A 55 -11.26 4.41 6.38
C LYS A 55 -10.12 3.50 5.97
N SER A 56 -10.40 2.48 5.19
CA SER A 56 -9.38 1.51 4.76
C SER A 56 -9.50 1.18 3.28
N VAL A 57 -8.36 0.94 2.65
CA VAL A 57 -8.26 0.38 1.30
C VAL A 57 -8.08 -1.12 1.43
N LEU A 58 -8.88 -1.90 0.72
CA LEU A 58 -8.95 -3.36 0.80
C LEU A 58 -8.58 -3.96 -0.55
N PHE A 59 -7.68 -4.95 -0.55
CA PHE A 59 -7.42 -5.80 -1.70
C PHE A 59 -7.85 -7.23 -1.39
N SER A 60 -8.46 -7.90 -2.36
CA SER A 60 -8.93 -9.29 -2.27
C SER A 60 -8.32 -10.11 -3.42
N PRO A 61 -7.04 -10.52 -3.30
CA PRO A 61 -6.35 -11.28 -4.35
C PRO A 61 -7.06 -12.61 -4.63
N LEU A 62 -7.17 -12.98 -5.91
CA LEU A 62 -7.82 -14.24 -6.31
C LEU A 62 -6.84 -15.38 -6.59
N ASN A 63 -5.59 -15.06 -6.98
CA ASN A 63 -4.59 -16.03 -7.41
C ASN A 63 -3.18 -15.74 -6.87
N PHE A 64 -3.10 -15.04 -5.76
CA PHE A 64 -1.80 -14.75 -5.14
C PHE A 64 -1.42 -15.92 -4.24
N LYS A 65 -0.75 -16.92 -4.83
CA LYS A 65 -0.36 -18.15 -4.15
C LYS A 65 0.98 -18.70 -4.65
N ALA A 66 1.71 -19.36 -3.75
CA ALA A 66 2.86 -20.21 -4.05
C ALA A 66 2.53 -21.65 -3.66
N GLN A 67 2.91 -22.62 -4.50
CA GLN A 67 2.68 -24.03 -4.25
C GLN A 67 3.88 -24.84 -4.73
N ALA A 68 4.45 -25.66 -3.85
CA ALA A 68 5.49 -26.62 -4.15
C ALA A 68 5.00 -28.05 -3.83
N THR A 69 5.36 -29.02 -4.65
CA THR A 69 4.97 -30.42 -4.47
C THR A 69 6.15 -31.35 -4.78
N GLY A 70 6.29 -32.42 -4.00
CA GLY A 70 7.33 -33.41 -4.20
C GLY A 70 8.72 -32.78 -4.07
N THR A 71 9.54 -32.95 -5.08
CA THR A 71 10.94 -32.48 -5.13
C THR A 71 11.12 -31.17 -5.88
N GLN A 72 10.09 -30.35 -5.99
CA GLN A 72 10.16 -29.09 -6.74
C GLN A 72 11.11 -28.06 -6.12
N GLY A 73 11.45 -28.21 -4.83
CA GLY A 73 12.26 -27.22 -4.12
C GLY A 73 11.42 -26.00 -3.73
N THR A 74 11.99 -24.81 -3.91
CA THR A 74 11.38 -23.54 -3.54
C THR A 74 10.61 -22.93 -4.71
N VAL A 75 9.36 -22.55 -4.47
CA VAL A 75 8.48 -21.86 -5.43
C VAL A 75 8.07 -20.50 -4.84
N PHE A 76 8.14 -19.46 -5.65
CA PHE A 76 7.83 -18.09 -5.25
C PHE A 76 6.59 -17.55 -6.00
N ALA A 77 5.85 -16.72 -5.31
CA ALA A 77 4.90 -15.81 -5.93
C ALA A 77 5.12 -14.40 -5.34
N ASN A 78 5.49 -13.47 -6.18
CA ASN A 78 5.72 -12.09 -5.75
C ASN A 78 4.84 -11.11 -6.53
N SER A 79 4.48 -10.03 -5.88
CA SER A 79 3.75 -8.94 -6.50
C SER A 79 3.96 -7.65 -5.71
N ASN A 80 3.76 -6.54 -6.40
CA ASN A 80 3.69 -5.25 -5.75
C ASN A 80 2.44 -4.50 -6.24
N VAL A 81 1.93 -3.63 -5.39
CA VAL A 81 0.87 -2.68 -5.71
C VAL A 81 1.25 -1.32 -5.16
N GLN A 82 0.84 -0.27 -5.86
CA GLN A 82 0.98 1.09 -5.39
C GLN A 82 -0.30 1.89 -5.65
N PHE A 83 -0.59 2.82 -4.76
CA PHE A 83 -1.66 3.79 -4.88
C PHE A 83 -1.28 5.06 -4.13
N ASP A 84 -1.84 6.17 -4.55
CA ASP A 84 -1.59 7.47 -3.96
C ASP A 84 -2.76 7.84 -3.06
N ILE A 85 -2.48 8.28 -1.85
CA ILE A 85 -3.43 8.81 -0.89
C ILE A 85 -3.33 10.32 -0.93
N ARG A 86 -4.44 10.98 -1.27
CA ARG A 86 -4.64 12.41 -1.18
C ARG A 86 -5.53 12.70 0.02
N PRO A 87 -4.99 13.24 1.13
CA PRO A 87 -5.80 13.68 2.25
C PRO A 87 -6.75 14.82 1.84
N ASP A 88 -7.91 14.93 2.50
CA ASP A 88 -8.76 16.13 2.37
C ASP A 88 -8.03 17.36 2.87
N ALA A 89 -8.45 18.56 2.43
CA ALA A 89 -7.71 19.82 2.59
C ALA A 89 -7.26 20.13 4.03
N ASP A 90 -8.11 19.78 5.01
CA ASP A 90 -7.86 20.05 6.43
C ASP A 90 -7.25 18.87 7.20
N LEU A 91 -6.79 17.86 6.48
CA LEU A 91 -6.26 16.64 7.07
C LEU A 91 -4.82 16.36 6.60
N SER A 92 -4.06 15.68 7.44
CA SER A 92 -2.79 15.05 7.08
C SER A 92 -2.84 13.57 7.42
N LEU A 93 -2.24 12.73 6.58
CA LEU A 93 -2.07 11.32 6.87
C LEU A 93 -1.07 11.18 8.01
N SER A 94 -1.47 10.56 9.13
CA SER A 94 -0.59 10.38 10.29
C SER A 94 -0.02 8.98 10.38
N SER A 95 -0.75 7.96 9.92
CA SER A 95 -0.21 6.59 9.86
C SER A 95 -0.94 5.72 8.84
N VAL A 96 -0.23 4.68 8.39
CA VAL A 96 -0.75 3.59 7.58
C VAL A 96 -0.45 2.27 8.28
N SER A 97 -1.49 1.50 8.60
CA SER A 97 -1.38 0.15 9.16
C SER A 97 -1.79 -0.86 8.10
N LEU A 98 -0.91 -1.78 7.78
CA LEU A 98 -1.12 -2.91 6.89
C LEU A 98 -1.40 -4.16 7.70
N VAL A 99 -2.47 -4.88 7.37
CA VAL A 99 -2.74 -6.24 7.85
C VAL A 99 -3.00 -7.13 6.65
N GLU A 100 -2.29 -8.23 6.58
CA GLU A 100 -2.40 -9.24 5.54
C GLU A 100 -2.79 -10.58 6.13
N ASN A 101 -3.67 -11.29 5.44
CA ASN A 101 -4.18 -12.57 5.87
C ASN A 101 -4.26 -13.54 4.71
N GLY A 102 -4.12 -14.79 5.02
CA GLY A 102 -4.27 -15.86 4.06
C GLY A 102 -4.32 -17.24 4.70
N ASP A 103 -4.25 -18.24 3.85
CA ASP A 103 -4.29 -19.63 4.24
C ASP A 103 -3.01 -20.34 3.80
N TYR A 104 -2.63 -21.40 4.53
CA TYR A 104 -1.56 -22.29 4.12
C TYR A 104 -1.89 -23.76 4.46
N ARG A 105 -1.21 -24.66 3.80
CA ARG A 105 -1.29 -26.09 4.08
C ARG A 105 0.05 -26.75 3.79
N LEU A 106 0.53 -27.52 4.77
CA LEU A 106 1.77 -28.29 4.68
C LEU A 106 1.45 -29.77 4.87
N VAL A 107 1.96 -30.58 3.95
CA VAL A 107 1.87 -32.05 4.02
C VAL A 107 3.27 -32.61 4.05
N ASN A 108 3.66 -33.25 5.16
CA ASN A 108 4.95 -33.88 5.37
C ASN A 108 4.75 -35.40 5.42
N ARG A 109 4.69 -36.06 4.26
CA ARG A 109 4.57 -37.54 4.16
C ARG A 109 5.90 -38.25 4.33
N SER A 110 6.99 -37.60 3.96
CA SER A 110 8.32 -38.16 4.10
C SER A 110 8.74 -38.35 5.56
N GLY A 111 8.10 -37.59 6.48
CA GLY A 111 8.50 -37.56 7.89
C GLY A 111 9.85 -36.87 8.11
N SER A 112 10.42 -36.23 7.10
CA SER A 112 11.68 -35.50 7.22
C SER A 112 11.52 -34.31 8.15
N VAL A 113 12.45 -34.16 9.08
CA VAL A 113 12.50 -33.00 9.99
C VAL A 113 13.46 -31.93 9.48
N THR A 114 14.46 -32.32 8.67
CA THR A 114 15.47 -31.39 8.15
C THR A 114 15.07 -30.72 6.83
N LEU A 115 14.25 -31.43 6.04
CA LEU A 115 13.71 -30.99 4.76
C LEU A 115 12.17 -31.03 4.79
N ALA A 116 11.58 -30.69 5.95
CA ALA A 116 10.15 -30.61 6.08
C ALA A 116 9.61 -29.50 5.16
N PRO A 117 8.40 -29.68 4.61
CA PRO A 117 7.77 -28.62 3.83
C PRO A 117 7.54 -27.37 4.70
N SER A 118 7.75 -26.21 4.12
CA SER A 118 7.57 -24.92 4.80
C SER A 118 6.95 -23.89 3.86
N VAL A 119 6.37 -22.85 4.45
CA VAL A 119 5.92 -21.68 3.73
C VAL A 119 6.31 -20.40 4.48
N ASP A 120 6.47 -19.31 3.74
CA ASP A 120 6.73 -17.99 4.27
C ASP A 120 5.88 -16.94 3.53
N ALA A 121 5.42 -15.92 4.29
CA ALA A 121 4.82 -14.72 3.75
C ALA A 121 5.58 -13.53 4.29
N SER A 122 6.22 -12.78 3.43
CA SER A 122 7.00 -11.60 3.79
C SER A 122 6.76 -10.45 2.82
N GLY A 123 7.20 -9.26 3.21
CA GLY A 123 7.07 -8.11 2.34
C GLY A 123 7.56 -6.82 2.95
N GLN A 124 7.27 -5.73 2.25
CA GLN A 124 7.62 -4.37 2.66
C GLN A 124 6.45 -3.42 2.44
N LEU A 125 6.12 -2.64 3.46
CA LEU A 125 5.30 -1.44 3.35
C LEU A 125 6.22 -0.23 3.22
N ARG A 126 5.97 0.63 2.22
CA ARG A 126 6.71 1.86 1.97
C ARG A 126 5.76 3.01 1.73
N LEU A 127 6.04 4.15 2.36
CA LEU A 127 5.38 5.42 2.12
C LEU A 127 6.37 6.39 1.48
N THR A 128 5.92 7.17 0.50
CA THR A 128 6.72 8.20 -0.16
C THR A 128 5.94 9.50 -0.22
N ASN A 129 6.55 10.59 0.20
CA ASN A 129 6.00 11.93 0.08
C ASN A 129 6.02 12.37 -1.39
N LEU A 130 4.87 12.65 -1.99
CA LEU A 130 4.77 13.04 -3.39
C LEU A 130 5.07 14.53 -3.64
N TRP A 131 5.10 15.36 -2.60
CA TRP A 131 5.49 16.76 -2.74
C TRP A 131 6.92 16.90 -3.26
N ASN A 132 7.85 16.09 -2.76
CA ASN A 132 9.26 16.12 -3.20
C ASN A 132 9.71 14.84 -3.92
N GLY A 133 8.93 13.75 -3.83
CA GLY A 133 9.22 12.47 -4.49
C GLY A 133 10.45 11.72 -3.97
N VAL A 134 11.14 12.25 -2.98
CA VAL A 134 12.43 11.73 -2.45
C VAL A 134 12.27 11.16 -1.06
N ASP A 135 11.56 11.86 -0.18
CA ASP A 135 11.40 11.42 1.21
C ASP A 135 10.50 10.19 1.27
N HIS A 136 11.04 9.13 1.87
CA HIS A 136 10.30 7.88 2.04
C HIS A 136 10.66 7.21 3.36
N ILE A 137 9.71 6.43 3.86
CA ILE A 137 9.87 5.53 5.01
C ILE A 137 9.40 4.14 4.62
N ALA A 138 9.99 3.10 5.21
CA ALA A 138 9.62 1.72 4.93
C ALA A 138 9.82 0.83 6.15
N THR A 139 9.01 -0.23 6.23
CA THR A 139 9.16 -1.30 7.21
C THR A 139 8.87 -2.64 6.56
N ASN A 140 9.51 -3.69 7.05
CA ASN A 140 9.26 -5.05 6.61
C ASN A 140 8.22 -5.72 7.51
N PHE A 141 7.55 -6.73 6.97
CA PHE A 141 6.63 -7.60 7.71
C PHE A 141 6.84 -9.06 7.28
N SER A 142 6.52 -9.99 8.17
CA SER A 142 6.64 -11.43 7.91
C SER A 142 5.64 -12.20 8.79
N ALA A 143 5.14 -13.31 8.27
CA ALA A 143 4.34 -14.30 9.00
C ALA A 143 5.02 -15.67 9.08
N GLY A 144 6.25 -15.82 8.62
CA GLY A 144 6.92 -17.09 8.54
C GLY A 144 8.34 -17.13 9.11
N PRO A 145 9.02 -18.27 8.98
CA PRO A 145 8.55 -19.51 8.33
C PRO A 145 7.47 -20.25 9.14
N LEU A 146 6.43 -20.74 8.43
CA LEU A 146 5.36 -21.55 9.00
C LEU A 146 5.64 -23.03 8.69
N THR A 147 5.65 -23.87 9.72
CA THR A 147 6.12 -25.28 9.62
C THR A 147 5.12 -26.30 10.14
N ASP A 148 3.95 -25.87 10.63
CA ASP A 148 2.92 -26.77 11.13
C ASP A 148 2.38 -27.63 10.00
N SER A 149 2.80 -28.89 9.98
CA SER A 149 2.49 -29.83 8.92
C SER A 149 1.74 -31.06 9.43
N CYS A 150 0.98 -31.70 8.56
CA CYS A 150 0.38 -33.00 8.84
C CYS A 150 0.98 -34.09 7.95
N ALA A 151 0.93 -35.35 8.43
CA ALA A 151 1.55 -36.50 7.75
C ALA A 151 0.72 -37.11 6.62
N THR A 152 -0.55 -36.72 6.45
CA THR A 152 -1.47 -37.33 5.48
C THR A 152 -1.98 -36.31 4.47
N SER A 153 -2.09 -36.71 3.18
CA SER A 153 -2.61 -35.79 2.16
C SER A 153 -4.12 -35.61 2.18
N SER A 154 -4.85 -36.56 2.75
CA SER A 154 -6.30 -36.46 2.92
C SER A 154 -6.60 -36.02 4.34
N GLY A 155 -7.21 -34.85 4.48
CA GLY A 155 -7.60 -34.31 5.78
C GLY A 155 -6.64 -33.34 6.44
N CYS A 156 -5.55 -32.88 5.78
CA CYS A 156 -4.80 -31.73 6.25
C CYS A 156 -5.66 -30.48 6.18
N PRO A 157 -5.99 -29.85 7.33
CA PRO A 157 -6.74 -28.62 7.32
C PRO A 157 -5.92 -27.49 6.70
N LEU A 158 -6.60 -26.48 6.18
CA LEU A 158 -6.00 -25.17 5.94
C LEU A 158 -5.78 -24.51 7.28
N SER A 159 -4.59 -23.99 7.48
CA SER A 159 -4.23 -23.11 8.60
C SER A 159 -4.20 -21.67 8.11
N THR A 160 -4.46 -20.73 8.99
CA THR A 160 -4.42 -19.30 8.64
C THR A 160 -3.07 -18.68 9.00
N TRP A 161 -2.67 -17.68 8.26
CA TRP A 161 -1.54 -16.82 8.59
C TRP A 161 -1.94 -15.35 8.59
N SER A 162 -1.21 -14.55 9.33
CA SER A 162 -1.37 -13.08 9.34
C SER A 162 -0.02 -12.41 9.49
N ALA A 163 0.16 -11.31 8.79
CA ALA A 163 1.31 -10.41 8.92
C ALA A 163 0.83 -8.97 9.02
N ALA A 164 1.56 -8.14 9.75
CA ALA A 164 1.18 -6.75 9.96
C ALA A 164 2.40 -5.83 9.95
N ALA A 165 2.18 -4.59 9.52
CA ALA A 165 3.15 -3.51 9.59
C ALA A 165 2.44 -2.18 9.82
N THR A 166 3.10 -1.25 10.48
CA THR A 166 2.60 0.12 10.65
C THR A 166 3.73 1.11 10.41
N LEU A 167 3.42 2.19 9.73
CA LEU A 167 4.30 3.33 9.51
C LEU A 167 3.58 4.62 9.89
N ASP A 168 4.23 5.40 10.75
CA ASP A 168 3.80 6.75 11.08
C ASP A 168 4.46 7.73 10.10
N THR A 169 3.66 8.62 9.50
CA THR A 169 4.19 9.64 8.59
C THR A 169 4.89 10.74 9.38
N PRO A 170 6.04 11.25 8.90
CA PRO A 170 6.67 12.41 9.50
C PRO A 170 5.74 13.64 9.51
N ILE A 171 5.67 14.36 10.62
CA ILE A 171 4.86 15.59 10.74
C ILE A 171 5.22 16.62 9.66
N ALA A 172 6.49 16.64 9.24
CA ALA A 172 6.98 17.54 8.20
C ALA A 172 6.34 17.29 6.80
N TRP A 173 5.65 16.16 6.60
CA TRP A 173 4.95 15.89 5.34
C TRP A 173 3.64 16.68 5.24
N GLY A 174 3.07 17.14 6.37
CA GLY A 174 1.85 17.94 6.38
C GLY A 174 0.69 17.23 5.67
N ASN A 175 0.00 17.96 4.81
CA ASN A 175 -1.10 17.47 3.97
C ASN A 175 -0.66 16.97 2.58
N ALA A 176 0.61 16.66 2.40
CA ALA A 176 1.11 16.15 1.13
C ALA A 176 0.42 14.86 0.70
N ASP A 177 0.25 14.68 -0.60
CA ASP A 177 -0.11 13.39 -1.18
C ASP A 177 0.97 12.36 -0.83
N VAL A 178 0.56 11.15 -0.45
CA VAL A 178 1.47 10.07 -0.03
C VAL A 178 1.26 8.84 -0.89
N ARG A 179 2.32 8.37 -1.53
CA ARG A 179 2.31 7.08 -2.22
C ARG A 179 2.51 5.94 -1.25
N VAL A 180 1.57 5.03 -1.22
CA VAL A 180 1.65 3.75 -0.51
C VAL A 180 2.08 2.69 -1.50
N ARG A 181 3.16 1.98 -1.21
CA ARG A 181 3.61 0.81 -1.97
C ARG A 181 3.71 -0.39 -1.04
N ILE A 182 3.15 -1.50 -1.48
CA ILE A 182 3.21 -2.79 -0.79
C ILE A 182 3.89 -3.76 -1.74
N GLN A 183 4.98 -4.36 -1.30
CA GLN A 183 5.63 -5.49 -1.95
C GLN A 183 5.39 -6.73 -1.12
N ASN A 184 5.05 -7.83 -1.77
CA ASN A 184 4.81 -9.11 -1.12
C ASN A 184 5.51 -10.24 -1.83
N ASP A 185 6.01 -11.17 -1.01
CA ASP A 185 6.68 -12.38 -1.42
C ASP A 185 6.06 -13.55 -0.63
N LEU A 186 5.44 -14.49 -1.35
CA LEU A 186 5.01 -15.78 -0.81
C LEU A 186 5.97 -16.85 -1.26
N THR A 187 6.43 -17.68 -0.35
CA THR A 187 7.36 -18.79 -0.61
C THR A 187 6.73 -20.11 -0.16
N ALA A 188 6.86 -21.15 -0.97
CA ALA A 188 6.49 -22.51 -0.63
C ALA A 188 7.65 -23.44 -0.94
N GLU A 189 7.98 -24.35 -0.02
CA GLU A 189 9.12 -25.27 -0.13
C GLU A 189 8.70 -26.72 0.04
N SER A 190 9.13 -27.58 -0.88
CA SER A 190 8.95 -29.02 -0.80
C SER A 190 10.12 -29.73 -1.49
N PHE A 191 10.82 -30.59 -0.75
CA PHE A 191 12.04 -31.25 -1.22
C PHE A 191 11.94 -32.76 -1.30
N ASN A 192 10.89 -33.39 -0.77
CA ASN A 192 10.74 -34.84 -0.72
C ASN A 192 9.51 -35.31 -1.47
N VAL A 193 9.61 -36.52 -2.06
CA VAL A 193 8.47 -37.15 -2.73
C VAL A 193 7.30 -37.34 -1.77
N GLY A 194 6.11 -36.90 -2.17
CA GLY A 194 4.88 -36.99 -1.39
C GLY A 194 4.62 -35.82 -0.51
N ASP A 195 5.60 -34.95 -0.25
CA ASP A 195 5.41 -33.69 0.48
C ASP A 195 4.75 -32.61 -0.38
N SER A 196 4.11 -31.64 0.27
CA SER A 196 3.61 -30.45 -0.41
C SER A 196 3.49 -29.26 0.53
N ALA A 197 3.68 -28.07 -0.02
CA ALA A 197 3.51 -26.79 0.63
C ALA A 197 2.63 -25.89 -0.24
N LEU A 198 1.66 -25.24 0.35
CA LEU A 198 0.78 -24.26 -0.29
C LEU A 198 0.63 -23.06 0.65
N ILE A 199 0.79 -21.87 0.13
CA ILE A 199 0.43 -20.62 0.80
C ILE A 199 -0.33 -19.75 -0.18
N GLU A 200 -1.38 -19.11 0.31
CA GLU A 200 -2.26 -18.26 -0.48
C GLU A 200 -2.63 -17.01 0.33
N LYS A 201 -2.59 -15.85 -0.32
CA LYS A 201 -3.06 -14.59 0.23
C LYS A 201 -4.54 -14.42 -0.09
N LYS A 202 -5.33 -14.07 0.90
CA LYS A 202 -6.78 -13.85 0.77
C LYS A 202 -7.18 -12.38 0.88
N GLN A 203 -6.45 -11.62 1.69
CA GLN A 203 -6.79 -10.23 1.96
C GLN A 203 -5.56 -9.41 2.30
N SER A 204 -5.58 -8.14 1.91
CA SER A 204 -4.66 -7.10 2.35
C SER A 204 -5.46 -5.86 2.67
N THR A 205 -5.37 -5.37 3.91
CA THR A 205 -6.11 -4.22 4.42
C THR A 205 -5.12 -3.13 4.81
N GLN A 206 -5.30 -1.92 4.27
CA GLN A 206 -4.53 -0.74 4.65
C GLN A 206 -5.46 0.22 5.37
N SER A 207 -5.35 0.27 6.71
CA SER A 207 -6.06 1.23 7.54
C SER A 207 -5.29 2.55 7.61
N LEU A 208 -5.99 3.65 7.38
CA LEU A 208 -5.43 4.99 7.29
C LEU A 208 -5.91 5.82 8.48
N VAL A 209 -4.99 6.52 9.13
CA VAL A 209 -5.30 7.43 10.23
C VAL A 209 -4.95 8.85 9.81
N PHE A 210 -5.87 9.76 9.99
CA PHE A 210 -5.70 11.17 9.66
C PHE A 210 -5.78 12.03 10.91
N THR A 211 -5.00 13.12 10.93
CA THR A 211 -5.05 14.15 11.96
C THR A 211 -5.38 15.49 11.31
N PRO A 212 -6.04 16.42 12.04
CA PRO A 212 -6.27 17.76 11.53
C PRO A 212 -4.95 18.43 11.12
N PHE A 213 -4.92 18.99 9.92
CA PHE A 213 -3.82 19.78 9.40
C PHE A 213 -4.18 21.26 9.55
N ILE A 214 -3.35 22.00 10.28
CA ILE A 214 -3.50 23.45 10.42
C ILE A 214 -2.36 24.09 9.61
N GLU A 215 -2.70 24.60 8.43
CA GLU A 215 -1.74 25.29 7.57
C GLU A 215 -1.20 26.53 8.30
N GLY A 216 0.12 26.58 8.49
CA GLY A 216 0.77 27.77 9.02
C GLY A 216 0.30 28.19 10.41
N GLY A 217 -0.11 27.24 11.23
CA GLY A 217 -0.31 27.51 12.67
C GLY A 217 0.99 28.01 13.29
N THR A 218 1.39 29.25 12.96
CA THR A 218 2.09 30.05 13.97
C THR A 218 1.16 29.98 15.17
N THR A 219 1.47 29.11 16.12
CA THR A 219 0.96 29.30 17.49
C THR A 219 1.16 30.77 17.73
N ALA A 220 0.03 31.53 17.79
CA ALA A 220 0.12 32.93 18.18
C ALA A 220 0.91 32.90 19.48
N VAL A 221 2.21 33.17 19.40
CA VAL A 221 3.06 33.20 20.58
C VAL A 221 2.35 34.23 21.44
N PRO A 222 1.79 33.85 22.60
CA PRO A 222 1.11 34.80 23.45
C PRO A 222 2.11 35.91 23.66
N VAL A 223 1.83 37.09 23.09
CA VAL A 223 2.74 38.22 23.18
C VAL A 223 2.95 38.38 24.69
N PRO A 224 4.19 38.13 25.21
CA PRO A 224 4.40 38.17 26.64
C PRO A 224 3.82 39.49 27.15
N GLY A 225 2.99 39.43 28.22
CA GLY A 225 2.37 40.61 28.77
C GLY A 225 3.37 41.75 29.05
N ALA A 226 4.68 41.45 29.06
CA ALA A 226 5.80 42.35 29.03
C ALA A 226 5.75 43.39 27.88
N VAL A 227 5.27 43.02 26.68
CA VAL A 227 5.16 43.95 25.54
C VAL A 227 4.08 45.01 25.81
N TRP A 228 2.97 44.62 26.45
CA TRP A 228 1.94 45.54 26.86
C TRP A 228 2.38 46.43 28.03
N LEU A 229 3.12 45.86 28.99
CA LEU A 229 3.74 46.61 30.08
C LEU A 229 4.81 47.61 29.57
N PHE A 230 5.60 47.20 28.62
CA PHE A 230 6.64 48.05 28.02
C PHE A 230 6.01 49.18 27.20
N GLY A 231 4.98 48.88 26.41
CA GLY A 231 4.20 49.88 25.65
C GLY A 231 3.50 50.90 26.54
N SER A 232 2.89 50.48 27.64
CA SER A 232 2.25 51.36 28.61
C SER A 232 3.25 52.22 29.41
N ALA A 233 4.40 51.66 29.77
CA ALA A 233 5.48 52.38 30.44
C ALA A 233 6.08 53.48 29.53
N LEU A 234 6.31 53.18 28.25
CA LEU A 234 6.76 54.17 27.26
C LEU A 234 5.74 55.32 27.05
N ALA A 235 4.44 54.96 26.93
CA ALA A 235 3.36 55.95 26.81
C ALA A 235 3.27 56.86 28.06
N GLY A 236 3.46 56.28 29.26
CA GLY A 236 3.51 57.02 30.53
C GLY A 236 4.70 57.97 30.59
N LEU A 237 5.89 57.58 30.12
CA LEU A 237 7.08 58.41 30.09
C LEU A 237 6.92 59.61 29.15
N ILE A 238 6.28 59.44 27.98
CA ILE A 238 5.99 60.53 27.02
C ILE A 238 5.01 61.50 27.62
N GLY A 239 4.01 61.02 28.38
CA GLY A 239 3.02 61.83 29.06
C GLY A 239 3.61 62.71 30.16
N LEU A 240 4.61 62.22 30.92
CA LEU A 240 5.33 62.95 31.96
C LEU A 240 6.21 64.07 31.40
N ARG A 241 6.83 63.86 30.25
CA ARG A 241 7.69 64.87 29.60
C ARG A 241 6.95 66.13 29.16
N ARG A 242 5.63 66.04 28.91
CA ARG A 242 4.80 67.17 28.50
C ARG A 242 4.39 68.11 29.67
N LYS A 243 4.47 67.64 30.92
CA LYS A 243 4.10 68.42 32.09
C LYS A 243 5.23 69.32 32.66
N THR A 244 6.48 69.18 32.19
CA THR A 244 7.63 69.93 32.66
C THR A 244 8.00 71.15 31.81
N ILE A 245 7.14 71.51 30.79
CA ILE A 245 7.34 72.70 29.95
C ILE A 245 6.03 73.57 30.02
N ALA A 246 5.71 73.96 31.22
CA ALA A 246 4.66 75.02 31.45
C ALA A 246 5.10 75.91 32.59
#